data_85aa232291bc430baef4797e14f79ddc
#
_entry.id   85aa232291bc430baef4797e14f79ddc
#
_cell.length_a   1.000
_cell.length_b   1.000
_cell.length_c   1.000
_cell.angle_alpha   90.00
_cell.angle_beta   90.00
_cell.angle_gamma   90.00
#
_symmetry.space_group_name_H-M   'P 1'
#
loop_
_entity.id
_entity.type
_entity.pdbx_description
1 polymer ?
#
loop_
_entity_poly.entity_id
_entity_poly.type
_entity_poly.pdbx_seq_one_letter_code
_entity_poly.pdbx_strand_id
1 'polypeptide(L)'
;MTGEILIFLAAGLIGGTVNAMAGGAKLFVFPLLLATGLPPIAANVTQGVALFPSQLPAIWVYRRELLADARTLAWQMLPALVGAFAGAVIMVNSSDEAFVKVVPVLLGISVVAIVLGPRTTEFMRWAFPGGRLKAATGVLLAALGFYGGFFGAGLGFMLLAVLSASAGATIGHVNGAKNLFAGAIQTVAVGPMLVSGLVDWVAAICVLVGGLFGGYIGAKLARRLPDKLARTGVAVLGVVLTMSFLFS
;
A
#
# COMPACT_ATOMS: atom_id res chain seq x y z
N MET A 1 -22.59 5.49 -16.85
CA MET A 1 -21.34 5.27 -17.64
C MET A 1 -20.44 6.50 -17.70
N THR A 2 -20.83 7.64 -18.27
CA THR A 2 -19.91 8.82 -18.39
C THR A 2 -19.50 9.38 -17.02
N GLY A 3 -20.43 9.48 -16.06
CA GLY A 3 -20.14 9.95 -14.70
C GLY A 3 -19.21 9.03 -13.91
N GLU A 4 -19.36 7.73 -14.04
CA GLU A 4 -18.50 6.72 -13.36
C GLU A 4 -17.08 6.78 -13.89
N ILE A 5 -16.90 6.91 -15.21
CA ILE A 5 -15.58 7.05 -15.84
C ILE A 5 -14.83 8.27 -15.27
N LEU A 6 -15.53 9.39 -15.09
CA LEU A 6 -14.94 10.59 -14.50
C LEU A 6 -14.52 10.35 -13.04
N ILE A 7 -15.32 9.63 -12.27
CA ILE A 7 -14.99 9.26 -10.88
C ILE A 7 -13.77 8.33 -10.86
N PHE A 8 -13.69 7.33 -11.73
CA PHE A 8 -12.56 6.42 -11.84
C PHE A 8 -11.26 7.13 -12.21
N LEU A 9 -11.32 8.04 -13.19
CA LEU A 9 -10.17 8.88 -13.58
C LEU A 9 -9.74 9.81 -12.43
N ALA A 10 -10.69 10.42 -11.74
CA ALA A 10 -10.42 11.28 -10.58
C ALA A 10 -9.83 10.45 -9.41
N ALA A 11 -10.37 9.26 -9.15
CA ALA A 11 -9.84 8.35 -8.14
C ALA A 11 -8.39 7.97 -8.46
N GLY A 12 -8.09 7.66 -9.72
CA GLY A 12 -6.73 7.40 -10.19
C GLY A 12 -5.83 8.63 -10.02
N LEU A 13 -6.27 9.81 -10.43
CA LEU A 13 -5.51 11.06 -10.34
C LEU A 13 -5.16 11.39 -8.89
N ILE A 14 -6.14 11.35 -8.00
CA ILE A 14 -5.95 11.58 -6.56
C ILE A 14 -5.05 10.49 -5.97
N GLY A 15 -5.37 9.22 -6.25
CA GLY A 15 -4.61 8.07 -5.75
C GLY A 15 -3.15 8.11 -6.21
N GLY A 16 -2.88 8.38 -7.48
CA GLY A 16 -1.54 8.51 -8.02
C GLY A 16 -0.77 9.68 -7.40
N THR A 17 -1.41 10.84 -7.25
CA THR A 17 -0.82 12.03 -6.61
C THR A 17 -0.41 11.71 -5.17
N VAL A 18 -1.32 11.17 -4.38
CA VAL A 18 -1.08 10.81 -2.98
C VAL A 18 -0.03 9.70 -2.87
N ASN A 19 -0.05 8.71 -3.78
CA ASN A 19 0.93 7.64 -3.78
C ASN A 19 2.35 8.15 -4.02
N ALA A 20 2.52 9.06 -4.96
CA ALA A 20 3.81 9.65 -5.27
C ALA A 20 4.34 10.55 -4.14
N MET A 21 3.46 11.23 -3.42
CA MET A 21 3.83 12.12 -2.32
C MET A 21 4.10 11.38 -1.00
N ALA A 22 3.24 10.44 -0.63
CA ALA A 22 3.23 9.88 0.71
C ALA A 22 3.05 8.35 0.76
N GLY A 23 2.70 7.70 -0.35
CA GLY A 23 2.41 6.26 -0.37
C GLY A 23 1.15 5.92 0.44
N GLY A 24 0.03 5.78 -0.17
CA GLY A 24 -1.25 5.52 0.53
C GLY A 24 -2.45 5.63 -0.41
N ALA A 25 -2.22 5.46 -1.71
CA ALA A 25 -3.24 5.60 -2.74
C ALA A 25 -4.52 4.83 -2.43
N LYS A 26 -4.40 3.62 -1.89
CA LYS A 26 -5.53 2.74 -1.60
C LYS A 26 -6.53 3.34 -0.60
N LEU A 27 -6.06 4.19 0.32
CA LEU A 27 -6.94 4.91 1.26
C LEU A 27 -7.97 5.80 0.56
N PHE A 28 -7.63 6.32 -0.62
CA PHE A 28 -8.47 7.25 -1.38
C PHE A 28 -9.21 6.57 -2.52
N VAL A 29 -8.51 5.69 -3.24
CA VAL A 29 -9.09 5.00 -4.40
C VAL A 29 -10.20 4.06 -3.97
N PHE A 30 -10.02 3.30 -2.88
CA PHE A 30 -11.00 2.33 -2.41
C PHE A 30 -12.38 2.96 -2.11
N PRO A 31 -12.51 4.01 -1.28
CA PRO A 31 -13.81 4.63 -1.03
C PRO A 31 -14.44 5.25 -2.27
N LEU A 32 -13.64 5.81 -3.19
CA LEU A 32 -14.15 6.38 -4.42
C LEU A 32 -14.71 5.30 -5.36
N LEU A 33 -14.09 4.13 -5.42
CA LEU A 33 -14.62 3.00 -6.17
C LEU A 33 -15.90 2.45 -5.53
N LEU A 34 -15.98 2.39 -4.21
CA LEU A 34 -17.22 2.02 -3.51
C LEU A 34 -18.37 3.00 -3.81
N ALA A 35 -18.09 4.29 -3.87
CA ALA A 35 -19.08 5.33 -4.16
C ALA A 35 -19.69 5.20 -5.57
N THR A 36 -19.06 4.44 -6.48
CA THR A 36 -19.64 4.11 -7.79
C THR A 36 -20.54 2.88 -7.76
N GLY A 37 -20.72 2.24 -6.61
CA GLY A 37 -21.54 1.03 -6.45
C GLY A 37 -20.80 -0.28 -6.71
N LEU A 38 -19.48 -0.27 -6.91
CA LEU A 38 -18.70 -1.49 -7.01
C LEU A 38 -18.77 -2.28 -5.68
N PRO A 39 -18.98 -3.61 -5.75
CA PRO A 39 -18.88 -4.45 -4.55
C PRO A 39 -17.53 -4.27 -3.85
N PRO A 40 -17.48 -4.35 -2.52
CA PRO A 40 -16.28 -4.03 -1.73
C PRO A 40 -15.03 -4.82 -2.13
N ILE A 41 -15.16 -6.12 -2.33
CA ILE A 41 -14.04 -6.96 -2.76
C ILE A 41 -13.63 -6.61 -4.19
N ALA A 42 -14.58 -6.41 -5.11
CA ALA A 42 -14.31 -6.00 -6.48
C ALA A 42 -13.59 -4.64 -6.53
N ALA A 43 -13.99 -3.67 -5.72
CA ALA A 43 -13.32 -2.39 -5.59
C ALA A 43 -11.87 -2.53 -5.11
N ASN A 44 -11.62 -3.40 -4.10
CA ASN A 44 -10.28 -3.66 -3.58
C ASN A 44 -9.40 -4.41 -4.60
N VAL A 45 -9.94 -5.39 -5.29
CA VAL A 45 -9.28 -6.14 -6.37
C VAL A 45 -8.92 -5.20 -7.52
N THR A 46 -9.88 -4.42 -8.00
CA THR A 46 -9.73 -3.48 -9.12
C THR A 46 -8.64 -2.44 -8.84
N GLN A 47 -8.66 -1.80 -7.67
CA GLN A 47 -7.59 -0.85 -7.31
C GLN A 47 -6.23 -1.54 -7.14
N GLY A 48 -6.19 -2.78 -6.63
CA GLY A 48 -4.98 -3.56 -6.47
C GLY A 48 -4.28 -3.80 -7.81
N VAL A 49 -5.05 -4.21 -8.82
CA VAL A 49 -4.56 -4.42 -10.18
C VAL A 49 -4.18 -3.09 -10.85
N ALA A 50 -5.01 -2.07 -10.72
CA ALA A 50 -4.77 -0.76 -11.35
C ALA A 50 -3.53 -0.04 -10.82
N LEU A 51 -3.26 -0.13 -9.51
CA LEU A 51 -2.15 0.58 -8.87
C LEU A 51 -0.83 -0.20 -8.87
N PHE A 52 -0.86 -1.50 -9.18
CA PHE A 52 0.34 -2.34 -9.23
C PHE A 52 1.46 -1.75 -10.10
N PRO A 53 1.22 -1.28 -11.34
CA PRO A 53 2.28 -0.77 -12.20
C PRO A 53 2.97 0.48 -11.63
N SER A 54 2.32 1.21 -10.74
CA SER A 54 2.87 2.45 -10.15
C SER A 54 4.11 2.21 -9.27
N GLN A 55 4.37 0.98 -8.84
CA GLN A 55 5.54 0.62 -8.04
C GLN A 55 6.82 0.44 -8.89
N LEU A 56 6.67 0.06 -10.15
CA LEU A 56 7.79 -0.29 -11.03
C LEU A 56 8.81 0.86 -11.23
N PRO A 57 8.39 2.11 -11.49
CA PRO A 57 9.33 3.22 -11.63
C PRO A 57 10.17 3.46 -10.37
N ALA A 58 9.55 3.32 -9.17
CA ALA A 58 10.27 3.49 -7.92
C ALA A 58 11.33 2.41 -7.70
N ILE A 59 11.01 1.15 -8.01
CA ILE A 59 11.98 0.04 -7.95
C ILE A 59 13.15 0.29 -8.94
N TRP A 60 12.84 0.77 -10.14
CA TRP A 60 13.85 1.07 -11.15
C TRP A 60 14.83 2.16 -10.72
N VAL A 61 14.36 3.21 -10.05
CA VAL A 61 15.21 4.30 -9.54
C VAL A 61 16.26 3.77 -8.56
N TYR A 62 15.86 2.87 -7.66
CA TYR A 62 16.72 2.31 -6.59
C TYR A 62 17.43 1.00 -6.98
N ARG A 63 17.39 0.57 -8.25
CA ARG A 63 17.89 -0.75 -8.65
C ARG A 63 19.36 -1.01 -8.31
N ARG A 64 20.20 0.05 -8.33
CA ARG A 64 21.65 -0.10 -8.06
C ARG A 64 21.91 -0.44 -6.60
N GLU A 65 21.22 0.23 -5.70
CA GLU A 65 21.28 -0.01 -4.25
C GLU A 65 20.71 -1.39 -3.91
N LEU A 66 19.65 -1.81 -4.58
CA LEU A 66 19.00 -3.10 -4.37
C LEU A 66 19.84 -4.28 -4.84
N LEU A 67 20.57 -4.13 -5.93
CA LEU A 67 21.43 -5.20 -6.47
C LEU A 67 22.61 -5.51 -5.55
N ALA A 68 23.09 -4.52 -4.77
CA ALA A 68 24.19 -4.73 -3.83
C ALA A 68 23.84 -5.77 -2.73
N ASP A 69 22.57 -5.84 -2.30
CA ASP A 69 22.10 -6.73 -1.23
C ASP A 69 21.02 -7.71 -1.70
N ALA A 70 20.94 -7.97 -2.99
CA ALA A 70 19.84 -8.72 -3.63
C ALA A 70 19.56 -10.08 -2.96
N ARG A 71 20.62 -10.83 -2.58
CA ARG A 71 20.48 -12.13 -1.95
C ARG A 71 19.84 -12.06 -0.57
N THR A 72 20.25 -11.08 0.24
CA THR A 72 19.69 -10.86 1.58
C THR A 72 18.23 -10.42 1.49
N LEU A 73 17.94 -9.47 0.60
CA LEU A 73 16.58 -8.98 0.37
C LEU A 73 15.66 -10.09 -0.14
N ALA A 74 16.13 -10.96 -1.04
CA ALA A 74 15.36 -12.08 -1.57
C ALA A 74 14.93 -13.05 -0.45
N TRP A 75 15.85 -13.44 0.44
CA TRP A 75 15.53 -14.32 1.57
C TRP A 75 14.57 -13.67 2.57
N GLN A 76 14.75 -12.38 2.86
CA GLN A 76 13.85 -11.64 3.74
C GLN A 76 12.45 -11.45 3.13
N MET A 77 12.35 -11.45 1.80
CA MET A 77 11.09 -11.29 1.08
C MET A 77 10.20 -12.53 1.14
N LEU A 78 10.76 -13.74 1.23
CA LEU A 78 9.98 -14.97 1.19
C LEU A 78 8.79 -15.01 2.16
N PRO A 79 8.96 -14.71 3.46
CA PRO A 79 7.83 -14.67 4.39
C PRO A 79 6.74 -13.66 3.96
N ALA A 80 7.16 -12.49 3.45
CA ALA A 80 6.23 -11.47 2.98
C ALA A 80 5.43 -11.94 1.74
N LEU A 81 6.07 -12.66 0.81
CA LEU A 81 5.40 -13.19 -0.39
C LEU A 81 4.39 -14.28 -0.03
N VAL A 82 4.76 -15.18 0.90
CA VAL A 82 3.82 -16.19 1.41
C VAL A 82 2.61 -15.53 2.08
N GLY A 83 2.87 -14.55 2.94
CA GLY A 83 1.81 -13.76 3.55
C GLY A 83 0.92 -13.06 2.52
N ALA A 84 1.53 -12.43 1.50
CA ALA A 84 0.81 -11.73 0.44
C ALA A 84 -0.13 -12.64 -0.35
N PHE A 85 0.36 -13.81 -0.73
CA PHE A 85 -0.46 -14.82 -1.41
C PHE A 85 -1.63 -15.25 -0.53
N ALA A 86 -1.35 -15.62 0.74
CA ALA A 86 -2.39 -16.03 1.68
C ALA A 86 -3.44 -14.93 1.90
N GLY A 87 -3.00 -13.68 2.10
CA GLY A 87 -3.88 -12.54 2.28
C GLY A 87 -4.78 -12.29 1.07
N ALA A 88 -4.21 -12.33 -0.15
CA ALA A 88 -4.97 -12.15 -1.38
C ALA A 88 -5.98 -13.29 -1.62
N VAL A 89 -5.57 -14.55 -1.41
CA VAL A 89 -6.46 -15.71 -1.55
C VAL A 89 -7.62 -15.62 -0.54
N ILE A 90 -7.35 -15.30 0.72
CA ILE A 90 -8.40 -15.16 1.73
C ILE A 90 -9.34 -14.02 1.36
N MET A 91 -8.80 -12.89 0.90
CA MET A 91 -9.59 -11.71 0.52
C MET A 91 -10.54 -12.02 -0.64
N VAL A 92 -10.08 -12.64 -1.72
CA VAL A 92 -10.92 -12.92 -2.89
C VAL A 92 -11.97 -14.02 -2.62
N ASN A 93 -11.76 -14.88 -1.61
CA ASN A 93 -12.70 -15.91 -1.19
C ASN A 93 -13.57 -15.48 0.01
N SER A 94 -13.44 -14.26 0.49
CA SER A 94 -14.28 -13.70 1.56
C SER A 94 -15.62 -13.24 0.98
N SER A 95 -16.62 -13.06 1.85
CA SER A 95 -17.85 -12.35 1.47
C SER A 95 -17.67 -10.84 1.61
N ASP A 96 -18.36 -10.06 0.78
CA ASP A 96 -18.35 -8.60 0.87
C ASP A 96 -18.74 -8.11 2.27
N GLU A 97 -19.72 -8.77 2.90
CA GLU A 97 -20.16 -8.44 4.26
C GLU A 97 -19.03 -8.63 5.29
N ALA A 98 -18.31 -9.75 5.22
CA ALA A 98 -17.17 -10.01 6.11
C ALA A 98 -16.03 -9.01 5.87
N PHE A 99 -15.77 -8.68 4.59
CA PHE A 99 -14.74 -7.73 4.22
C PHE A 99 -15.05 -6.32 4.74
N VAL A 100 -16.29 -5.82 4.56
CA VAL A 100 -16.72 -4.50 5.03
C VAL A 100 -16.57 -4.34 6.54
N LYS A 101 -16.89 -5.39 7.32
CA LYS A 101 -16.71 -5.37 8.79
C LYS A 101 -15.27 -5.16 9.23
N VAL A 102 -14.30 -5.59 8.42
CA VAL A 102 -12.86 -5.48 8.74
C VAL A 102 -12.25 -4.18 8.19
N VAL A 103 -12.84 -3.59 7.14
CA VAL A 103 -12.33 -2.37 6.48
C VAL A 103 -12.03 -1.21 7.45
N PRO A 104 -12.92 -0.84 8.40
CA PRO A 104 -12.63 0.27 9.32
C PRO A 104 -11.38 0.03 10.16
N VAL A 105 -11.15 -1.21 10.58
CA VAL A 105 -9.94 -1.59 11.35
C VAL A 105 -8.70 -1.47 10.46
N LEU A 106 -8.77 -1.94 9.20
CA LEU A 106 -7.66 -1.86 8.25
C LEU A 106 -7.32 -0.42 7.89
N LEU A 107 -8.33 0.43 7.71
CA LEU A 107 -8.15 1.88 7.49
C LEU A 107 -7.54 2.53 8.74
N GLY A 108 -8.02 2.20 9.93
CA GLY A 108 -7.47 2.69 11.19
C GLY A 108 -5.99 2.34 11.36
N ILE A 109 -5.61 1.08 11.11
CA ILE A 109 -4.22 0.63 11.13
C ILE A 109 -3.37 1.43 10.13
N SER A 110 -3.91 1.67 8.92
CA SER A 110 -3.23 2.47 7.90
C SER A 110 -2.96 3.90 8.35
N VAL A 111 -3.98 4.55 8.92
CA VAL A 111 -3.89 5.92 9.44
C VAL A 111 -2.87 6.00 10.57
N VAL A 112 -2.92 5.07 11.53
CA VAL A 112 -1.96 4.98 12.63
C VAL A 112 -0.54 4.82 12.09
N ALA A 113 -0.32 3.94 11.11
CA ALA A 113 1.00 3.75 10.50
C ALA A 113 1.52 5.03 9.80
N ILE A 114 0.63 5.79 9.14
CA ILE A 114 0.98 7.05 8.48
C ILE A 114 1.30 8.15 9.50
N VAL A 115 0.48 8.29 10.53
CA VAL A 115 0.63 9.33 11.57
C VAL A 115 1.90 9.10 12.40
N LEU A 116 2.09 7.87 12.86
CA LEU A 116 3.25 7.53 13.67
C LEU A 116 4.55 7.58 12.85
N GLY A 117 4.50 7.24 11.55
CA GLY A 117 5.60 7.40 10.61
C GLY A 117 6.99 7.03 11.19
N PRO A 118 7.93 7.99 11.31
CA PRO A 118 9.27 7.72 11.83
C PRO A 118 9.30 7.19 13.28
N ARG A 119 8.34 7.58 14.13
CA ARG A 119 8.25 7.09 15.51
C ARG A 119 7.98 5.59 15.60
N THR A 120 7.40 5.00 14.55
CA THR A 120 7.19 3.55 14.49
C THR A 120 8.52 2.79 14.49
N THR A 121 9.57 3.34 13.89
CA THR A 121 10.92 2.76 13.92
C THR A 121 11.51 2.76 15.34
N GLU A 122 11.35 3.85 16.07
CA GLU A 122 11.79 3.97 17.47
C GLU A 122 11.00 3.01 18.36
N PHE A 123 9.69 2.96 18.17
CA PHE A 123 8.81 2.01 18.87
C PHE A 123 9.21 0.55 18.60
N MET A 124 9.51 0.19 17.35
CA MET A 124 9.97 -1.15 16.99
C MET A 124 11.29 -1.50 17.70
N ARG A 125 12.25 -0.59 17.74
CA ARG A 125 13.52 -0.80 18.46
C ARG A 125 13.32 -0.94 19.96
N TRP A 126 12.40 -0.20 20.53
CA TRP A 126 12.03 -0.29 21.94
C TRP A 126 11.30 -1.59 22.26
N ALA A 127 10.34 -2.02 21.44
CA ALA A 127 9.55 -3.23 21.64
C ALA A 127 10.36 -4.52 21.47
N PHE A 128 11.44 -4.48 20.66
CA PHE A 128 12.27 -5.63 20.36
C PHE A 128 13.76 -5.36 20.65
N PRO A 129 14.16 -5.19 21.91
CA PRO A 129 15.55 -4.90 22.28
C PRO A 129 16.48 -6.12 22.07
N GLY A 130 17.76 -5.87 21.99
CA GLY A 130 18.79 -6.91 22.08
C GLY A 130 18.82 -7.93 20.95
N GLY A 131 18.56 -7.52 19.71
CA GLY A 131 18.60 -8.40 18.53
C GLY A 131 17.32 -9.23 18.29
N ARG A 132 16.35 -9.21 19.21
CA ARG A 132 15.05 -9.88 19.05
C ARG A 132 14.28 -9.41 17.82
N LEU A 133 14.48 -8.16 17.41
CA LEU A 133 13.90 -7.61 16.20
C LEU A 133 14.32 -8.41 14.96
N LYS A 134 15.59 -8.82 14.88
CA LYS A 134 16.09 -9.62 13.75
C LYS A 134 15.37 -10.97 13.64
N ALA A 135 15.12 -11.63 14.78
CA ALA A 135 14.35 -12.87 14.83
C ALA A 135 12.86 -12.65 14.49
N ALA A 136 12.27 -11.52 14.95
CA ALA A 136 10.88 -11.18 14.69
C ALA A 136 10.64 -10.65 13.27
N THR A 137 11.67 -10.17 12.55
CA THR A 137 11.53 -9.53 11.23
C THR A 137 10.80 -10.43 10.23
N GLY A 138 11.11 -11.72 10.20
CA GLY A 138 10.42 -12.66 9.30
C GLY A 138 8.92 -12.74 9.55
N VAL A 139 8.51 -12.84 10.82
CA VAL A 139 7.09 -12.88 11.22
C VAL A 139 6.40 -11.56 10.91
N LEU A 140 7.06 -10.43 11.19
CA LEU A 140 6.53 -9.11 10.89
C LEU A 140 6.36 -8.91 9.38
N LEU A 141 7.33 -9.34 8.58
CA LEU A 141 7.25 -9.26 7.12
C LEU A 141 6.16 -10.19 6.57
N ALA A 142 5.96 -11.37 7.14
CA ALA A 142 4.84 -12.26 6.77
C ALA A 142 3.49 -11.60 7.09
N ALA A 143 3.34 -11.00 8.26
CA ALA A 143 2.12 -10.29 8.66
C ALA A 143 1.87 -9.06 7.76
N LEU A 144 2.91 -8.29 7.43
CA LEU A 144 2.81 -7.16 6.51
C LEU A 144 2.51 -7.61 5.08
N GLY A 145 3.07 -8.75 4.66
CA GLY A 145 2.72 -9.40 3.40
C GLY A 145 1.24 -9.75 3.35
N PHE A 146 0.75 -10.44 4.38
CA PHE A 146 -0.67 -10.79 4.51
C PHE A 146 -1.56 -9.55 4.44
N TYR A 147 -1.25 -8.55 5.25
CA TYR A 147 -1.96 -7.27 5.20
C TYR A 147 -1.92 -6.63 3.81
N GLY A 148 -0.75 -6.65 3.15
CA GLY A 148 -0.53 -6.10 1.82
C GLY A 148 -1.33 -6.81 0.73
N GLY A 149 -1.45 -8.14 0.81
CA GLY A 149 -2.24 -8.97 -0.09
C GLY A 149 -3.74 -8.85 0.17
N PHE A 150 -4.15 -8.74 1.44
CA PHE A 150 -5.55 -8.61 1.83
C PHE A 150 -6.11 -7.22 1.52
N PHE A 151 -5.39 -6.14 1.88
CA PHE A 151 -5.85 -4.76 1.70
C PHE A 151 -4.72 -3.82 1.24
N GLY A 152 -3.66 -3.68 2.05
CA GLY A 152 -2.41 -3.02 1.70
C GLY A 152 -2.40 -1.49 1.72
N ALA A 153 -3.42 -0.84 2.27
CA ALA A 153 -3.38 0.61 2.44
C ALA A 153 -2.30 1.00 3.48
N GLY A 154 -1.47 2.00 3.17
CA GLY A 154 -0.40 2.42 4.09
C GLY A 154 0.75 1.42 4.29
N LEU A 155 0.76 0.30 3.55
CA LEU A 155 1.78 -0.75 3.64
C LEU A 155 3.21 -0.20 3.56
N GLY A 156 3.46 0.80 2.71
CA GLY A 156 4.78 1.42 2.55
C GLY A 156 5.34 2.01 3.83
N PHE A 157 4.51 2.64 4.66
CA PHE A 157 4.94 3.19 5.96
C PHE A 157 5.27 2.09 6.96
N MET A 158 4.50 1.01 6.98
CA MET A 158 4.75 -0.14 7.86
C MET A 158 6.03 -0.88 7.47
N LEU A 159 6.24 -1.10 6.17
CA LEU A 159 7.48 -1.68 5.64
C LEU A 159 8.69 -0.79 5.97
N LEU A 160 8.55 0.53 5.79
CA LEU A 160 9.61 1.48 6.14
C LEU A 160 9.99 1.35 7.62
N ALA A 161 9.02 1.24 8.52
CA ALA A 161 9.26 1.10 9.95
C ALA A 161 10.04 -0.19 10.27
N VAL A 162 9.57 -1.34 9.78
CA VAL A 162 10.21 -2.64 10.04
C VAL A 162 11.60 -2.71 9.42
N LEU A 163 11.75 -2.31 8.16
CA LEU A 163 13.04 -2.34 7.46
C LEU A 163 14.05 -1.35 8.05
N SER A 164 13.63 -0.13 8.41
CA SER A 164 14.51 0.85 9.08
C SER A 164 14.97 0.39 10.45
N ALA A 165 14.13 -0.33 11.18
CA ALA A 165 14.46 -0.83 12.50
C ALA A 165 15.42 -2.03 12.43
N SER A 166 15.28 -2.90 11.42
CA SER A 166 16.04 -4.15 11.29
C SER A 166 17.37 -4.02 10.53
N ALA A 167 17.48 -3.11 9.58
CA ALA A 167 18.59 -3.10 8.63
C ALA A 167 19.81 -2.26 9.07
N GLY A 168 19.64 -1.24 9.93
CA GLY A 168 20.73 -0.31 10.27
C GLY A 168 21.31 0.45 9.07
N ALA A 169 20.63 0.40 7.92
CA ALA A 169 21.10 0.87 6.61
C ALA A 169 20.81 2.36 6.36
N THR A 170 21.40 2.90 5.31
CA THR A 170 21.14 4.28 4.88
C THR A 170 19.69 4.47 4.42
N ILE A 171 19.17 5.69 4.54
CA ILE A 171 17.78 6.03 4.19
C ILE A 171 17.44 5.65 2.73
N GLY A 172 18.37 5.83 1.81
CA GLY A 172 18.20 5.46 0.39
C GLY A 172 18.00 3.96 0.20
N HIS A 173 18.83 3.15 0.85
CA HIS A 173 18.72 1.69 0.81
C HIS A 173 17.37 1.19 1.39
N VAL A 174 16.94 1.75 2.54
CA VAL A 174 15.66 1.38 3.16
C VAL A 174 14.47 1.77 2.29
N ASN A 175 14.50 2.94 1.63
CA ASN A 175 13.44 3.34 0.70
C ASN A 175 13.41 2.45 -0.54
N GLY A 176 14.56 2.06 -1.07
CA GLY A 176 14.65 1.08 -2.15
C GLY A 176 14.05 -0.26 -1.75
N ALA A 177 14.47 -0.81 -0.61
CA ALA A 177 13.96 -2.06 -0.08
C ALA A 177 12.44 -2.00 0.16
N LYS A 178 11.92 -0.93 0.78
CA LYS A 178 10.48 -0.71 0.96
C LYS A 178 9.71 -0.80 -0.36
N ASN A 179 10.18 -0.12 -1.40
CA ASN A 179 9.51 -0.14 -2.70
C ASN A 179 9.59 -1.51 -3.37
N LEU A 180 10.72 -2.21 -3.24
CA LEU A 180 10.89 -3.57 -3.73
C LEU A 180 9.92 -4.54 -3.03
N PHE A 181 9.85 -4.50 -1.69
CA PHE A 181 8.94 -5.35 -0.91
C PHE A 181 7.48 -5.05 -1.25
N ALA A 182 7.10 -3.77 -1.29
CA ALA A 182 5.73 -3.38 -1.65
C ALA A 182 5.36 -3.84 -3.07
N GLY A 183 6.27 -3.68 -4.03
CA GLY A 183 6.08 -4.16 -5.40
C GLY A 183 5.98 -5.67 -5.49
N ALA A 184 6.85 -6.41 -4.80
CA ALA A 184 6.84 -7.88 -4.80
C ALA A 184 5.58 -8.45 -4.13
N ILE A 185 5.17 -7.90 -2.98
CA ILE A 185 3.91 -8.22 -2.30
C ILE A 185 2.73 -8.01 -3.25
N GLN A 186 2.68 -6.85 -3.92
CA GLN A 186 1.59 -6.54 -4.85
C GLN A 186 1.62 -7.45 -6.08
N THR A 187 2.80 -7.79 -6.62
CA THR A 187 2.94 -8.74 -7.75
C THR A 187 2.33 -10.09 -7.42
N VAL A 188 2.64 -10.63 -6.23
CA VAL A 188 2.09 -11.91 -5.79
C VAL A 188 0.58 -11.81 -5.52
N ALA A 189 0.12 -10.72 -4.90
CA ALA A 189 -1.28 -10.52 -4.60
C ALA A 189 -2.15 -10.34 -5.86
N VAL A 190 -1.61 -9.74 -6.92
CA VAL A 190 -2.32 -9.54 -8.19
C VAL A 190 -2.66 -10.88 -8.87
N GLY A 191 -1.88 -11.94 -8.67
CA GLY A 191 -2.18 -13.27 -9.24
C GLY A 191 -3.57 -13.79 -8.87
N PRO A 192 -3.88 -14.04 -7.58
CA PRO A 192 -5.21 -14.43 -7.15
C PRO A 192 -6.31 -13.42 -7.53
N MET A 193 -6.01 -12.10 -7.51
CA MET A 193 -6.95 -11.06 -7.91
C MET A 193 -7.37 -11.17 -9.37
N LEU A 194 -6.43 -11.45 -10.28
CA LEU A 194 -6.74 -11.62 -11.71
C LEU A 194 -7.55 -12.88 -11.97
N VAL A 195 -7.23 -13.98 -11.29
CA VAL A 195 -7.93 -15.26 -11.47
C VAL A 195 -9.33 -15.23 -10.85
N SER A 196 -9.59 -14.37 -9.88
CA SER A 196 -10.90 -14.27 -9.21
C SER A 196 -12.05 -13.83 -10.12
N GLY A 197 -11.75 -13.20 -11.26
CA GLY A 197 -12.76 -12.64 -12.16
C GLY A 197 -13.49 -11.39 -11.61
N LEU A 198 -13.06 -10.87 -10.46
CA LEU A 198 -13.70 -9.73 -9.77
C LEU A 198 -13.20 -8.36 -10.22
N VAL A 199 -12.25 -8.31 -11.16
CA VAL A 199 -11.69 -7.06 -11.69
C VAL A 199 -12.70 -6.35 -12.58
N ASP A 200 -13.09 -5.13 -12.22
CA ASP A 200 -13.74 -4.21 -13.15
C ASP A 200 -12.67 -3.56 -14.04
N TRP A 201 -12.56 -4.03 -15.27
CA TRP A 201 -11.52 -3.60 -16.20
C TRP A 201 -11.68 -2.15 -16.65
N VAL A 202 -12.91 -1.63 -16.71
CA VAL A 202 -13.16 -0.22 -17.08
C VAL A 202 -12.64 0.68 -15.97
N ALA A 203 -13.01 0.38 -14.74
CA ALA A 203 -12.50 1.10 -13.57
C ALA A 203 -10.98 0.94 -13.44
N ALA A 204 -10.43 -0.27 -13.64
CA ALA A 204 -8.99 -0.53 -13.53
C ALA A 204 -8.18 0.30 -14.53
N ILE A 205 -8.59 0.36 -15.79
CA ILE A 205 -7.91 1.13 -16.83
C ILE A 205 -8.02 2.63 -16.54
N CYS A 206 -9.19 3.12 -16.17
CA CYS A 206 -9.39 4.53 -15.84
C CYS A 206 -8.56 4.96 -14.63
N VAL A 207 -8.55 4.14 -13.56
CA VAL A 207 -7.72 4.39 -12.36
C VAL A 207 -6.23 4.34 -12.71
N LEU A 208 -5.79 3.40 -13.55
CA LEU A 208 -4.40 3.32 -14.01
C LEU A 208 -4.01 4.59 -14.78
N VAL A 209 -4.80 5.00 -15.76
CA VAL A 209 -4.54 6.20 -16.58
C VAL A 209 -4.52 7.45 -15.69
N GLY A 210 -5.56 7.65 -14.87
CA GLY A 210 -5.59 8.75 -13.90
C GLY A 210 -4.39 8.71 -12.95
N GLY A 211 -4.02 7.51 -12.49
CA GLY A 211 -2.90 7.27 -11.60
C GLY A 211 -1.53 7.64 -12.18
N LEU A 212 -1.32 7.41 -13.47
CA LEU A 212 -0.09 7.82 -14.17
C LEU A 212 0.04 9.36 -14.21
N PHE A 213 -1.03 10.07 -14.58
CA PHE A 213 -1.05 11.54 -14.54
C PHE A 213 -0.91 12.08 -13.11
N GLY A 214 -1.65 11.50 -12.16
CA GLY A 214 -1.56 11.85 -10.76
C GLY A 214 -0.17 11.63 -10.19
N GLY A 215 0.46 10.52 -10.51
CA GLY A 215 1.84 10.20 -10.10
C GLY A 215 2.84 11.24 -10.58
N TYR A 216 2.72 11.70 -11.82
CA TYR A 216 3.57 12.77 -12.35
C TYR A 216 3.35 14.10 -11.62
N ILE A 217 2.10 14.50 -11.39
CA ILE A 217 1.76 15.70 -10.63
C ILE A 217 2.26 15.60 -9.19
N GLY A 218 1.99 14.48 -8.53
CA GLY A 218 2.41 14.21 -7.15
C GLY A 218 3.93 14.24 -6.97
N ALA A 219 4.68 13.67 -7.92
CA ALA A 219 6.14 13.72 -7.89
C ALA A 219 6.69 15.16 -8.01
N LYS A 220 6.05 16.02 -8.81
CA LYS A 220 6.40 17.45 -8.88
C LYS A 220 6.04 18.18 -7.58
N LEU A 221 4.88 17.90 -7.02
CA LEU A 221 4.43 18.49 -5.76
C LEU A 221 5.31 18.07 -4.58
N ALA A 222 5.69 16.80 -4.51
CA ALA A 222 6.56 16.27 -3.46
C ALA A 222 7.92 16.96 -3.39
N ARG A 223 8.44 17.45 -4.53
CA ARG A 223 9.68 18.23 -4.56
C ARG A 223 9.56 19.64 -3.98
N ARG A 224 8.34 20.16 -3.86
CA ARG A 224 8.04 21.54 -3.42
C ARG A 224 7.43 21.61 -2.02
N LEU A 225 6.78 20.54 -1.58
CA LEU A 225 6.10 20.48 -0.29
C LEU A 225 6.96 19.75 0.74
N PRO A 226 7.03 20.24 1.98
CA PRO A 226 7.68 19.51 3.07
C PRO A 226 6.94 18.21 3.34
N ASP A 227 7.68 17.12 3.53
CA ASP A 227 7.15 15.76 3.79
C ASP A 227 6.10 15.73 4.91
N LYS A 228 6.27 16.60 5.92
CA LYS A 228 5.34 16.73 7.04
C LYS A 228 3.94 17.16 6.58
N LEU A 229 3.86 18.09 5.62
CA LEU A 229 2.57 18.60 5.13
C LEU A 229 1.83 17.56 4.28
N ALA A 230 2.56 16.89 3.41
CA ALA A 230 2.01 15.79 2.59
C ALA A 230 1.47 14.66 3.48
N ARG A 231 2.25 14.25 4.47
CA ARG A 231 1.86 13.20 5.42
C ARG A 231 0.67 13.59 6.27
N THR A 232 0.62 14.84 6.79
CA THR A 232 -0.50 15.33 7.58
C THR A 232 -1.78 15.39 6.75
N GLY A 233 -1.72 15.86 5.51
CA GLY A 233 -2.86 15.89 4.61
C GLY A 233 -3.45 14.49 4.36
N VAL A 234 -2.58 13.51 4.07
CA VAL A 234 -2.99 12.11 3.88
C VAL A 234 -3.59 11.52 5.15
N ALA A 235 -3.01 11.82 6.32
CA ALA A 235 -3.50 11.34 7.60
C ALA A 235 -4.89 11.92 7.93
N VAL A 236 -5.08 13.22 7.76
CA VAL A 236 -6.38 13.89 8.02
C VAL A 236 -7.47 13.31 7.13
N LEU A 237 -7.21 13.19 5.83
CA LEU A 237 -8.17 12.59 4.90
C LEU A 237 -8.44 11.12 5.23
N GLY A 238 -7.41 10.36 5.62
CA GLY A 238 -7.57 8.96 6.06
C GLY A 238 -8.46 8.85 7.30
N VAL A 239 -8.30 9.77 8.28
CA VAL A 239 -9.18 9.83 9.47
C VAL A 239 -10.62 10.12 9.06
N VAL A 240 -10.85 11.11 8.22
CA VAL A 240 -12.20 11.48 7.74
C VAL A 240 -12.88 10.29 7.07
N LEU A 241 -12.15 9.60 6.18
CA LEU A 241 -12.68 8.40 5.49
C LEU A 241 -12.96 7.25 6.46
N THR A 242 -12.06 7.00 7.43
CA THR A 242 -12.28 5.97 8.44
C THR A 242 -13.52 6.25 9.28
N MET A 243 -13.71 7.51 9.68
CA MET A 243 -14.90 7.94 10.42
C MET A 243 -16.17 7.81 9.57
N SER A 244 -16.12 8.21 8.30
CA SER A 244 -17.25 8.05 7.38
C SER A 244 -17.68 6.58 7.29
N PHE A 245 -16.72 5.64 7.21
CA PHE A 245 -17.01 4.21 7.19
C PHE A 245 -17.53 3.62 8.50
N LEU A 246 -17.16 4.22 9.64
CA LEU A 246 -17.64 3.75 10.96
C LEU A 246 -19.09 4.18 11.24
N PHE A 247 -19.54 5.26 10.61
CA PHE A 247 -20.86 5.85 10.84
C PHE A 247 -21.84 5.63 9.66
N SER A 248 -21.44 4.90 8.61
CA SER A 248 -22.30 4.42 7.52
C SER A 248 -22.81 3.03 7.80
#